data_74d97437dccff788c6129b21d94eabcf
#
_entry.id   74d97437dccff788c6129b21d94eabcf
#
_cell.length_a   1.000
_cell.length_b   1.000
_cell.length_c   1.000
_cell.angle_alpha   90.00
_cell.angle_beta   90.00
_cell.angle_gamma   90.00
#
_symmetry.space_group_name_H-M   'P 1'
#
loop_
_entity.id
_entity.type
_entity.pdbx_description
1 polymer ?
#
loop_
_entity_poly.entity_id
_entity_poly.type
_entity_poly.pdbx_seq_one_letter_code
_entity_poly.pdbx_strand_id
1 'polypeptide(L)'
;VVSCGTALTIDVVNNNQHLGGYILPGMNLQLSSLVHGTQRVRPHDITSISLAFGKSTSEAVHHGVLLTCVAAIEKVVVALKKVTDNNVQVVLTGGDAEKISPHLQIAHTLNPELLLFGLQRYFGHLS
;
A
#
# COMPACT_ATOMS: atom_id res chain seq x y z
N VAL A 1 -4.41 9.07 -0.46
CA VAL A 1 -5.08 7.92 0.17
C VAL A 1 -4.50 6.63 -0.41
N VAL A 2 -4.09 5.75 0.47
CA VAL A 2 -3.53 4.45 0.10
C VAL A 2 -4.45 3.35 0.60
N SER A 3 -4.98 2.54 -0.31
CA SER A 3 -5.81 1.38 0.04
C SER A 3 -5.00 0.10 -0.17
N CYS A 4 -4.80 -0.64 0.90
CA CYS A 4 -3.95 -1.83 0.95
C CYS A 4 -4.82 -3.09 1.01
N GLY A 5 -5.37 -3.48 -0.12
CA GLY A 5 -6.25 -4.64 -0.25
C GLY A 5 -5.76 -5.62 -1.30
N THR A 6 -6.68 -6.25 -2.03
CA THR A 6 -6.38 -7.11 -3.17
C THR A 6 -5.50 -6.38 -4.18
N ALA A 7 -5.83 -5.12 -4.46
CA ALA A 7 -4.93 -4.19 -5.14
C ALA A 7 -4.40 -3.17 -4.11
N LEU A 8 -3.19 -2.69 -4.35
CA LEU A 8 -2.66 -1.52 -3.67
C LEU A 8 -2.98 -0.31 -4.55
N THR A 9 -3.84 0.58 -4.08
CA THR A 9 -4.17 1.79 -4.82
C THR A 9 -3.65 3.01 -4.09
N ILE A 10 -3.09 3.94 -4.84
CA ILE A 10 -2.59 5.20 -4.32
C ILE A 10 -3.30 6.31 -5.08
N ASP A 11 -4.18 7.03 -4.38
CA ASP A 11 -4.98 8.09 -4.96
C ASP A 11 -4.54 9.44 -4.43
N VAL A 12 -4.27 10.34 -5.35
CA VAL A 12 -3.80 11.70 -5.06
C VAL A 12 -4.97 12.67 -5.17
N VAL A 13 -5.23 13.38 -4.08
CA VAL A 13 -6.30 14.36 -3.99
C VAL A 13 -5.71 15.71 -3.57
N ASN A 14 -6.09 16.76 -4.25
CA ASN A 14 -5.70 18.12 -3.90
C ASN A 14 -6.89 19.05 -4.17
N ASN A 15 -7.22 19.91 -3.20
CA ASN A 15 -8.33 20.88 -3.31
C ASN A 15 -9.65 20.21 -3.74
N ASN A 16 -9.98 19.07 -3.13
CA ASN A 16 -11.18 18.29 -3.43
C ASN A 16 -11.24 17.72 -4.86
N GLN A 17 -10.11 17.73 -5.57
CA GLN A 17 -10.01 17.13 -6.90
C GLN A 17 -9.12 15.90 -6.86
N HIS A 18 -9.59 14.83 -7.48
CA HIS A 18 -8.80 13.63 -7.70
C HIS A 18 -7.83 13.89 -8.86
N LEU A 19 -6.54 13.95 -8.56
CA LEU A 19 -5.50 14.25 -9.56
C LEU A 19 -5.05 13.01 -10.33
N GLY A 20 -5.43 11.85 -9.89
CA GLY A 20 -4.98 10.58 -10.45
C GLY A 20 -4.36 9.71 -9.39
N GLY A 21 -3.72 8.65 -9.82
CA GLY A 21 -3.10 7.73 -8.88
C GLY A 21 -2.51 6.52 -9.58
N TYR A 22 -2.26 5.47 -8.80
CA TYR A 22 -1.62 4.25 -9.26
C TYR A 22 -2.38 3.04 -8.72
N ILE A 23 -2.46 2.00 -9.51
CA ILE A 23 -3.02 0.71 -9.10
C ILE A 23 -1.94 -0.34 -9.30
N LEU A 24 -1.58 -1.02 -8.21
CA LEU A 24 -0.60 -2.09 -8.20
C LEU A 24 -1.24 -3.36 -7.63
N PRO A 25 -0.70 -4.52 -7.94
CA PRO A 25 -1.12 -5.73 -7.22
C PRO A 25 -0.87 -5.57 -5.71
N GLY A 26 -1.82 -5.99 -4.90
CA GLY A 26 -1.63 -6.03 -3.45
C GLY A 26 -0.63 -7.11 -3.03
N MET A 27 -0.32 -7.19 -1.74
CA MET A 27 0.71 -8.10 -1.23
C MET A 27 0.42 -9.57 -1.58
N ASN A 28 -0.79 -10.03 -1.32
CA ASN A 28 -1.16 -11.42 -1.58
C ASN A 28 -1.18 -11.74 -3.07
N LEU A 29 -1.60 -10.79 -3.90
CA LEU A 29 -1.63 -10.99 -5.35
C LEU A 29 -0.22 -11.04 -5.93
N GLN A 30 0.70 -10.20 -5.45
CA GLN A 30 2.12 -10.26 -5.84
C GLN A 30 2.73 -11.60 -5.46
N LEU A 31 2.52 -12.04 -4.21
CA LEU A 31 3.03 -13.32 -3.73
C LEU A 31 2.47 -14.48 -4.56
N SER A 32 1.17 -14.49 -4.79
CA SER A 32 0.49 -15.51 -5.58
C SER A 32 1.02 -15.58 -7.01
N SER A 33 1.29 -14.42 -7.62
CA SER A 33 1.81 -14.38 -8.99
C SER A 33 3.19 -15.04 -9.11
N LEU A 34 4.04 -14.89 -8.09
CA LEU A 34 5.36 -15.51 -8.05
C LEU A 34 5.28 -17.01 -7.76
N VAL A 35 4.40 -17.42 -6.85
CA VAL A 35 4.21 -18.82 -6.49
C VAL A 35 3.63 -19.61 -7.66
N HIS A 36 2.61 -19.08 -8.33
CA HIS A 36 1.94 -19.75 -9.45
C HIS A 36 2.63 -19.53 -10.79
N GLY A 37 3.39 -18.44 -10.92
CA GLY A 37 4.12 -18.10 -12.14
C GLY A 37 5.48 -18.77 -12.28
N THR A 38 6.02 -19.37 -11.20
CA THR A 38 7.32 -20.03 -11.20
C THR A 38 7.26 -21.34 -10.42
N GLN A 39 7.99 -22.35 -10.88
CA GLN A 39 8.06 -23.66 -10.19
C GLN A 39 9.03 -23.64 -9.01
N ARG A 40 9.81 -22.57 -8.84
CA ARG A 40 10.89 -22.48 -7.85
C ARG A 40 10.49 -21.81 -6.55
N VAL A 41 9.42 -21.02 -6.59
CA VAL A 41 8.95 -20.31 -5.40
C VAL A 41 7.86 -21.13 -4.73
N ARG A 42 8.13 -21.54 -3.49
CA ARG A 42 7.14 -22.23 -2.66
C ARG A 42 6.72 -21.31 -1.53
N PRO A 43 5.43 -21.26 -1.19
CA PRO A 43 5.00 -20.51 -0.03
C PRO A 43 5.48 -21.24 1.21
N HIS A 44 6.49 -20.70 1.85
CA HIS A 44 6.84 -21.09 3.21
C HIS A 44 6.41 -19.98 4.14
N ASP A 45 5.84 -20.38 5.28
CA ASP A 45 5.52 -19.44 6.30
C ASP A 45 6.82 -18.85 6.85
N ILE A 46 7.01 -17.57 6.64
CA ILE A 46 8.08 -16.84 7.28
C ILE A 46 7.53 -16.13 8.51
N THR A 47 8.27 -16.22 9.60
CA THR A 47 7.84 -15.70 10.89
C THR A 47 7.91 -14.19 11.00
N SER A 48 8.70 -13.54 10.15
CA SER A 48 8.80 -12.08 10.12
C SER A 48 9.01 -11.57 8.71
N ILE A 49 8.29 -10.51 8.36
CA ILE A 49 8.44 -9.77 7.11
C ILE A 49 9.17 -8.47 7.43
N SER A 50 10.21 -8.17 6.69
CA SER A 50 11.01 -6.96 6.88
C SER A 50 11.54 -6.44 5.55
N LEU A 51 12.22 -5.29 5.59
CA LEU A 51 12.91 -4.72 4.43
C LEU A 51 14.37 -5.15 4.36
N ALA A 52 14.81 -6.04 5.23
CA ALA A 52 16.16 -6.61 5.18
C ALA A 52 16.36 -7.42 3.90
N PHE A 53 17.60 -7.61 3.49
CA PHE A 53 17.91 -8.48 2.37
C PHE A 53 17.51 -9.91 2.70
N GLY A 54 16.71 -10.51 1.84
CA GLY A 54 16.30 -11.91 1.99
C GLY A 54 17.49 -12.84 1.78
N LYS A 55 17.69 -13.76 2.72
CA LYS A 55 18.79 -14.73 2.67
C LYS A 55 18.38 -16.10 2.14
N SER A 56 17.09 -16.27 1.87
CA SER A 56 16.52 -17.44 1.21
C SER A 56 15.58 -16.98 0.09
N THR A 57 15.19 -17.88 -0.79
CA THR A 57 14.22 -17.55 -1.84
C THR A 57 12.90 -17.08 -1.23
N SER A 58 12.42 -17.76 -0.20
CA SER A 58 11.17 -17.39 0.48
C SER A 58 11.26 -16.00 1.11
N GLU A 59 12.32 -15.70 1.86
CA GLU A 59 12.52 -14.37 2.43
C GLU A 59 12.63 -13.30 1.33
N ALA A 60 13.40 -13.57 0.28
CA ALA A 60 13.58 -12.61 -0.81
C ALA A 60 12.25 -12.27 -1.49
N VAL A 61 11.38 -13.25 -1.68
CA VAL A 61 10.04 -13.04 -2.25
C VAL A 61 9.17 -12.19 -1.32
N HIS A 62 9.06 -12.55 -0.05
CA HIS A 62 8.22 -11.84 0.90
C HIS A 62 8.73 -10.43 1.19
N HIS A 63 10.04 -10.27 1.38
CA HIS A 63 10.65 -8.95 1.60
C HIS A 63 10.52 -8.08 0.35
N GLY A 64 10.63 -8.68 -0.84
CA GLY A 64 10.45 -7.97 -2.11
C GLY A 64 9.02 -7.45 -2.29
N VAL A 65 8.02 -8.25 -1.91
CA VAL A 65 6.61 -7.82 -1.94
C VAL A 65 6.39 -6.62 -1.01
N LEU A 66 6.91 -6.68 0.20
CA LEU A 66 6.82 -5.56 1.14
C LEU A 66 7.56 -4.33 0.61
N LEU A 67 8.77 -4.52 0.08
CA LEU A 67 9.57 -3.44 -0.50
C LEU A 67 8.82 -2.73 -1.63
N THR A 68 8.17 -3.49 -2.50
CA THR A 68 7.38 -2.92 -3.61
C THR A 68 6.30 -1.97 -3.10
N CYS A 69 5.55 -2.41 -2.08
CA CYS A 69 4.48 -1.59 -1.51
C CYS A 69 5.01 -0.33 -0.82
N VAL A 70 6.01 -0.50 0.04
CA VAL A 70 6.62 0.62 0.78
C VAL A 70 7.26 1.62 -0.16
N ALA A 71 8.06 1.15 -1.10
CA ALA A 71 8.77 2.01 -2.06
C ALA A 71 7.79 2.78 -2.95
N ALA A 72 6.71 2.14 -3.41
CA ALA A 72 5.70 2.81 -4.22
C ALA A 72 5.04 3.97 -3.45
N ILE A 73 4.62 3.73 -2.22
CA ILE A 73 4.00 4.75 -1.38
C ILE A 73 4.97 5.91 -1.14
N GLU A 74 6.19 5.61 -0.71
CA GLU A 74 7.18 6.64 -0.38
C GLU A 74 7.60 7.44 -1.62
N LYS A 75 7.73 6.80 -2.76
CA LYS A 75 8.06 7.48 -4.02
C LYS A 75 6.98 8.47 -4.44
N VAL A 76 5.72 8.09 -4.31
CA VAL A 76 4.60 8.99 -4.64
C VAL A 76 4.58 10.20 -3.70
N VAL A 77 4.82 9.98 -2.41
CA VAL A 77 4.86 11.08 -1.43
C VAL A 77 6.00 12.04 -1.73
N VAL A 78 7.19 11.54 -2.08
CA VAL A 78 8.32 12.39 -2.50
C VAL A 78 7.96 13.23 -3.72
N ALA A 79 7.31 12.62 -4.71
CA ALA A 79 6.88 13.33 -5.91
C ALA A 79 5.85 14.43 -5.59
N LEU A 80 4.90 14.14 -4.70
CA LEU A 80 3.90 15.12 -4.26
C LEU A 80 4.51 16.30 -3.53
N LYS A 81 5.47 16.06 -2.65
CA LYS A 81 6.15 17.13 -1.91
C LYS A 81 6.88 18.12 -2.80
N LYS A 82 7.25 17.71 -4.01
CA LYS A 82 7.91 18.59 -4.99
C LYS A 82 6.94 19.56 -5.68
N VAL A 83 5.66 19.20 -5.75
CA VAL A 83 4.64 19.99 -6.45
C VAL A 83 3.62 20.64 -5.52
N THR A 84 3.75 20.40 -4.22
CA THR A 84 2.93 21.00 -3.18
C THR A 84 3.83 21.66 -2.13
N ASP A 85 3.25 22.42 -1.21
CA ASP A 85 3.99 23.13 -0.16
C ASP A 85 4.42 22.23 1.00
N ASN A 86 4.82 20.98 0.72
CA ASN A 86 5.25 19.97 1.70
C ASN A 86 4.18 19.54 2.72
N ASN A 87 2.94 19.95 2.53
CA ASN A 87 1.84 19.58 3.42
C ASN A 87 1.05 18.40 2.85
N VAL A 88 1.71 17.25 2.77
CA VAL A 88 1.10 16.01 2.27
C VAL A 88 0.62 15.19 3.46
N GLN A 89 -0.67 14.89 3.48
CA GLN A 89 -1.25 13.95 4.44
C GLN A 89 -1.41 12.59 3.78
N VAL A 90 -0.91 11.55 4.45
CA VAL A 90 -0.96 10.18 3.95
C VAL A 90 -1.88 9.38 4.86
N VAL A 91 -2.90 8.77 4.27
CA VAL A 91 -3.86 7.93 4.99
C VAL A 91 -3.84 6.54 4.38
N LEU A 92 -3.61 5.52 5.20
CA LEU A 92 -3.67 4.13 4.81
C LEU A 92 -4.96 3.49 5.29
N THR A 93 -5.57 2.71 4.41
CA THR A 93 -6.72 1.87 4.71
C THR A 93 -6.53 0.48 4.11
N GLY A 94 -7.44 -0.44 4.40
CA GLY A 94 -7.41 -1.80 3.86
C GLY A 94 -6.77 -2.82 4.78
N GLY A 95 -6.96 -4.09 4.46
CA GLY A 95 -6.58 -5.20 5.33
C GLY A 95 -5.07 -5.36 5.56
N ASP A 96 -4.25 -4.93 4.61
CA ASP A 96 -2.79 -5.04 4.70
C ASP A 96 -2.12 -3.76 5.21
N ALA A 97 -2.90 -2.72 5.53
CA ALA A 97 -2.34 -1.45 6.00
C ALA A 97 -1.48 -1.60 7.25
N GLU A 98 -1.90 -2.43 8.20
CA GLU A 98 -1.15 -2.67 9.43
C GLU A 98 0.17 -3.41 9.21
N LYS A 99 0.27 -4.19 8.12
CA LYS A 99 1.51 -4.89 7.75
C LYS A 99 2.51 -3.94 7.10
N ILE A 100 2.04 -2.95 6.38
CA ILE A 100 2.87 -1.98 5.63
C ILE A 100 3.30 -0.82 6.52
N SER A 101 2.39 -0.31 7.34
CA SER A 101 2.57 0.89 8.17
C SER A 101 3.87 0.90 8.98
N PRO A 102 4.27 -0.18 9.69
CA PRO A 102 5.48 -0.15 10.51
C PRO A 102 6.77 0.08 9.72
N HIS A 103 6.75 -0.15 8.42
CA HIS A 103 7.91 -0.06 7.55
C HIS A 103 8.00 1.25 6.77
N LEU A 104 6.97 2.09 6.83
CA LEU A 104 6.98 3.40 6.21
C LEU A 104 7.77 4.40 7.04
N GLN A 105 8.66 5.14 6.38
CA GLN A 105 9.47 6.19 7.02
C GLN A 105 8.88 7.59 6.78
N ILE A 106 7.61 7.66 6.49
CA ILE A 106 6.86 8.90 6.30
C ILE A 106 5.75 9.01 7.32
N ALA A 107 5.41 10.23 7.70
CA ALA A 107 4.26 10.47 8.57
C ALA A 107 2.97 10.03 7.85
N HIS A 108 2.16 9.24 8.53
CA HIS A 108 0.91 8.72 7.99
C HIS A 108 -0.05 8.36 9.12
N THR A 109 -1.29 8.15 8.77
CA THR A 109 -2.33 7.67 9.69
C THR A 109 -2.98 6.42 9.12
N LEU A 110 -3.46 5.56 10.01
CA LEU A 110 -4.26 4.40 9.66
C LEU A 110 -5.73 4.74 9.88
N ASN A 111 -6.55 4.47 8.88
CA ASN A 111 -8.00 4.60 8.99
C ASN A 111 -8.67 3.38 8.34
N PRO A 112 -8.90 2.30 9.10
CA PRO A 112 -9.47 1.07 8.55
C PRO A 112 -10.91 1.22 8.07
N GLU A 113 -11.60 2.26 8.52
CA GLU A 113 -13.02 2.50 8.19
C GLU A 113 -13.22 3.58 7.12
N LEU A 114 -12.17 3.97 6.41
CA LEU A 114 -12.23 5.08 5.47
C LEU A 114 -13.28 4.86 4.36
N LEU A 115 -13.37 3.65 3.83
CA LEU A 115 -14.38 3.31 2.84
C LEU A 115 -15.80 3.45 3.40
N LEU A 116 -16.02 3.01 4.63
CA LEU A 116 -17.32 3.12 5.29
C LEU A 116 -17.72 4.58 5.49
N PHE A 117 -16.82 5.43 5.94
CA PHE A 117 -17.08 6.87 6.07
C PHE A 117 -17.38 7.52 4.72
N GLY A 118 -16.67 7.14 3.68
CA GLY A 118 -16.93 7.60 2.32
C GLY A 118 -18.32 7.23 1.83
N LEU A 119 -18.74 5.98 2.06
CA LEU A 119 -20.07 5.52 1.72
C LEU A 119 -21.16 6.24 2.52
N GLN A 120 -20.96 6.44 3.81
CA GLN A 120 -21.90 7.19 4.65
C GLN A 120 -22.09 8.62 4.14
N ARG A 121 -21.00 9.29 3.76
CA ARG A 121 -21.09 10.64 3.18
C ARG A 121 -21.84 10.64 1.86
N TYR A 122 -21.54 9.69 1.00
CA TYR A 122 -22.20 9.57 -0.29
C TYR A 122 -23.72 9.38 -0.15
N PHE A 123 -24.14 8.42 0.68
CA PHE A 123 -25.57 8.17 0.92
C PHE A 123 -26.23 9.29 1.73
N GLY A 124 -25.50 9.96 2.59
CA GLY A 124 -26.00 11.14 3.31
C GLY A 124 -26.37 12.28 2.39
N HIS A 125 -25.72 12.43 1.25
CA HIS A 125 -26.07 13.43 0.23
C HIS A 125 -27.30 13.07 -0.60
N LEU A 126 -27.67 11.78 -0.63
CA LEU A 126 -28.83 11.30 -1.38
C LEU A 126 -30.14 11.35 -0.56
N SER A 127 -30.03 11.56 0.72
CA SER A 127 -31.17 11.71 1.62
C SER A 127 -31.46 13.20 1.87
#